data_3ed14bf25ac37079561473513a5193ae
#
_entry.id   3ed14bf25ac37079561473513a5193ae
#
_cell.length_a   1.000
_cell.length_b   1.000
_cell.length_c   1.000
_cell.angle_alpha   90.00
_cell.angle_beta   90.00
_cell.angle_gamma   90.00
#
_symmetry.space_group_name_H-M   'P 1'
#
loop_
_entity.id
_entity.type
_entity.pdbx_description
1 polymer ?
#
loop_
_entity_poly.entity_id
_entity_poly.type
_entity_poly.pdbx_seq_one_letter_code
_entity_poly.pdbx_strand_id
1 'polypeptide(L)'
;MENFVARAPGLRQPRLSVAVPGLPTLPDLKKLARDRKSAGLPVIDQSAGDIDDVGQPLHPDLPAWIEQTRDRLVAAGASELRRTAGGAHGYPGNYQQQYPAVLAVLAHSWGIGGPVLAVQTVSGRAVLDAAFRGLIARAKANKLAPPYALVLDPLAWSGYQPLAADLDLSLIHMPAVAGHGLGASAEGLGAALQFAADQQLAVIGVLPVVPSNPSGVGMTADELVALAQTAGAANVPVLIDAFYSPLDPRGHAVCVPLADLQARLAPELLGLIGVVVGETKVSSSQNKTASLLWCAPAGHDATARAVTQHANERLKTTNLYPRPHEAVVAAALHTFPGGLHAAMGPRYLALRDARDAMRAVCDDLGIPLSIGGSFYGTAALVDGNGVSLLRDSDGRPLRDAAAVISALVARYGLVGAPGGMFSPAPEATVMVRLTAAVTMDDVARVGHILAQLLEQARG
;
A
#
# COMPACT_ATOMS: atom_id res chain seq x y z
N MET A 1 -7.28 5.25 -17.73
CA MET A 1 -8.00 4.37 -16.76
C MET A 1 -9.45 4.77 -16.53
N GLU A 2 -9.76 6.04 -16.35
CA GLU A 2 -11.16 6.49 -16.10
C GLU A 2 -12.14 6.01 -17.18
N ASN A 3 -11.79 6.19 -18.45
CA ASN A 3 -12.60 5.68 -19.57
C ASN A 3 -12.77 4.15 -19.55
N PHE A 4 -11.78 3.41 -19.03
CA PHE A 4 -11.87 1.97 -18.87
C PHE A 4 -12.81 1.62 -17.72
N VAL A 5 -12.65 2.23 -16.54
CA VAL A 5 -13.53 2.03 -15.38
C VAL A 5 -15.00 2.35 -15.72
N ALA A 6 -15.23 3.41 -16.49
CA ALA A 6 -16.57 3.76 -16.93
C ALA A 6 -17.25 2.68 -17.79
N ARG A 7 -16.47 1.87 -18.51
CA ARG A 7 -16.93 0.77 -19.38
C ARG A 7 -16.88 -0.61 -18.70
N ALA A 8 -16.38 -0.69 -17.47
CA ALA A 8 -16.20 -1.94 -16.73
C ALA A 8 -17.25 -2.06 -15.58
N PRO A 9 -18.47 -2.55 -15.88
CA PRO A 9 -19.59 -2.54 -14.94
C PRO A 9 -19.31 -3.31 -13.64
N GLY A 10 -18.49 -4.37 -13.69
CA GLY A 10 -18.14 -5.15 -12.52
C GLY A 10 -17.25 -4.41 -11.54
N LEU A 11 -16.38 -3.49 -11.99
CA LEU A 11 -15.61 -2.62 -11.10
C LEU A 11 -16.47 -1.54 -10.44
N ARG A 12 -17.68 -1.29 -10.92
CA ARG A 12 -18.62 -0.30 -10.40
C ARG A 12 -19.60 -0.85 -9.37
N GLN A 13 -19.38 -2.07 -8.90
CA GLN A 13 -20.21 -2.71 -7.87
C GLN A 13 -19.35 -3.16 -6.69
N PRO A 14 -19.85 -3.01 -5.44
CA PRO A 14 -19.17 -3.57 -4.27
C PRO A 14 -19.12 -5.09 -4.37
N ARG A 15 -18.03 -5.70 -3.89
CA ARG A 15 -17.84 -7.15 -3.94
C ARG A 15 -17.12 -7.67 -2.71
N LEU A 16 -17.51 -8.86 -2.27
CA LEU A 16 -16.71 -9.63 -1.33
C LEU A 16 -15.43 -10.12 -2.01
N SER A 17 -14.32 -10.03 -1.27
CA SER A 17 -13.07 -10.63 -1.70
C SER A 17 -13.20 -12.15 -1.62
N VAL A 18 -12.97 -12.79 -2.76
CA VAL A 18 -12.91 -14.24 -2.85
C VAL A 18 -11.64 -14.64 -3.60
N ALA A 19 -11.06 -15.77 -3.24
CA ALA A 19 -9.95 -16.31 -4.01
C ALA A 19 -10.42 -16.61 -5.43
N VAL A 20 -9.66 -16.14 -6.42
CA VAL A 20 -9.91 -16.48 -7.82
C VAL A 20 -9.33 -17.86 -8.09
N PRO A 21 -10.16 -18.88 -8.38
CA PRO A 21 -9.67 -20.24 -8.58
C PRO A 21 -8.68 -20.31 -9.75
N GLY A 22 -7.61 -21.09 -9.58
CA GLY A 22 -6.62 -21.32 -10.65
C GLY A 22 -5.69 -20.15 -10.94
N LEU A 23 -5.84 -19.00 -10.25
CA LEU A 23 -4.93 -17.86 -10.43
C LEU A 23 -3.54 -18.22 -9.90
N PRO A 24 -2.48 -18.13 -10.73
CA PRO A 24 -1.13 -18.44 -10.27
C PRO A 24 -0.68 -17.45 -9.20
N THR A 25 -0.01 -17.95 -8.18
CA THR A 25 0.61 -17.13 -7.14
C THR A 25 1.88 -16.44 -7.65
N LEU A 26 2.36 -15.40 -6.96
CA LEU A 26 3.64 -14.79 -7.32
C LEU A 26 4.81 -15.81 -7.34
N PRO A 27 4.92 -16.78 -6.40
CA PRO A 27 5.90 -17.85 -6.50
C PRO A 27 5.78 -18.70 -7.78
N ASP A 28 4.55 -19.00 -8.24
CA ASP A 28 4.32 -19.76 -9.49
C ASP A 28 4.80 -18.95 -10.70
N LEU A 29 4.48 -17.66 -10.76
CA LEU A 29 4.95 -16.76 -11.83
C LEU A 29 6.46 -16.63 -11.84
N LYS A 30 7.09 -16.53 -10.67
CA LYS A 30 8.55 -16.52 -10.54
C LYS A 30 9.19 -17.84 -10.94
N LYS A 31 8.49 -18.96 -10.74
CA LYS A 31 8.95 -20.26 -11.26
C LYS A 31 8.93 -20.27 -12.78
N LEU A 32 7.81 -19.89 -13.41
CA LEU A 32 7.72 -19.77 -14.88
C LEU A 32 8.80 -18.84 -15.45
N ALA A 33 9.07 -17.73 -14.78
CA ALA A 33 10.15 -16.81 -15.15
C ALA A 33 11.53 -17.46 -15.10
N ARG A 34 11.83 -18.23 -14.05
CA ARG A 34 13.08 -18.98 -13.92
C ARG A 34 13.23 -20.05 -15.02
N ASP A 35 12.18 -20.82 -15.26
CA ASP A 35 12.16 -21.87 -16.29
C ASP A 35 12.44 -21.26 -17.67
N ARG A 36 11.83 -20.13 -18.00
CA ARG A 36 12.08 -19.37 -19.23
C ARG A 36 13.53 -18.87 -19.32
N LYS A 37 14.06 -18.30 -18.22
CA LYS A 37 15.45 -17.82 -18.16
C LYS A 37 16.44 -18.98 -18.33
N SER A 38 16.16 -20.15 -17.75
CA SER A 38 16.96 -21.35 -17.90
C SER A 38 16.98 -21.88 -19.34
N ALA A 39 15.92 -21.61 -20.11
CA ALA A 39 15.86 -21.89 -21.54
C ALA A 39 16.57 -20.81 -22.42
N GLY A 40 17.28 -19.87 -21.82
CA GLY A 40 17.98 -18.79 -22.53
C GLY A 40 17.06 -17.70 -23.08
N LEU A 41 15.80 -17.64 -22.66
CA LEU A 41 14.83 -16.67 -23.15
C LEU A 41 14.77 -15.43 -22.23
N PRO A 42 14.54 -14.23 -22.79
CA PRO A 42 14.49 -13.01 -22.00
C PRO A 42 13.30 -13.00 -21.03
N VAL A 43 13.54 -12.44 -19.84
CA VAL A 43 12.52 -12.24 -18.80
C VAL A 43 12.66 -10.84 -18.22
N ILE A 44 11.52 -10.18 -17.99
CA ILE A 44 11.41 -8.93 -17.25
C ILE A 44 10.43 -9.16 -16.09
N ASP A 45 10.92 -9.11 -14.86
CA ASP A 45 10.10 -9.34 -13.66
C ASP A 45 9.54 -8.01 -13.15
N GLN A 46 8.27 -7.78 -13.41
CA GLN A 46 7.45 -6.63 -12.98
C GLN A 46 6.46 -7.04 -11.86
N SER A 47 6.55 -8.28 -11.35
CA SER A 47 5.57 -8.82 -10.41
C SER A 47 5.70 -8.28 -8.98
N ALA A 48 6.91 -7.92 -8.61
CA ALA A 48 7.22 -7.32 -7.31
C ALA A 48 8.23 -6.20 -7.55
N GLY A 49 8.05 -5.06 -6.90
CA GLY A 49 9.02 -3.98 -6.90
C GLY A 49 9.66 -3.89 -5.52
N ASP A 50 10.95 -3.76 -5.49
CA ASP A 50 11.69 -3.22 -4.35
C ASP A 50 12.37 -1.95 -4.82
N ILE A 51 12.45 -0.95 -3.97
CA ILE A 51 13.09 0.33 -4.31
C ILE A 51 14.58 0.14 -4.66
N ASP A 52 15.21 -0.95 -4.20
CA ASP A 52 16.59 -1.30 -4.57
C ASP A 52 16.72 -1.68 -6.05
N ASP A 53 15.64 -2.14 -6.69
CA ASP A 53 15.65 -2.58 -8.10
C ASP A 53 15.92 -1.42 -9.09
N VAL A 54 15.76 -0.15 -8.65
CA VAL A 54 16.18 1.02 -9.47
C VAL A 54 17.70 1.14 -9.60
N GLY A 55 18.48 0.36 -8.85
CA GLY A 55 19.93 0.26 -8.96
C GLY A 55 20.69 1.50 -8.48
N GLN A 56 20.06 2.38 -7.72
CA GLN A 56 20.66 3.62 -7.22
C GLN A 56 20.77 3.63 -5.69
N PRO A 57 21.83 4.24 -5.11
CA PRO A 57 22.01 4.33 -3.67
C PRO A 57 21.06 5.36 -3.02
N LEU A 58 20.90 5.26 -1.72
CA LEU A 58 20.38 6.34 -0.87
C LEU A 58 21.38 7.52 -0.83
N HIS A 59 20.94 8.65 -0.25
CA HIS A 59 21.80 9.82 -0.11
C HIS A 59 23.09 9.48 0.67
N PRO A 60 24.28 9.88 0.20
CA PRO A 60 25.56 9.50 0.80
C PRO A 60 25.72 9.97 2.25
N ASP A 61 25.11 11.09 2.64
CA ASP A 61 25.19 11.63 4.00
C ASP A 61 24.20 10.98 4.98
N LEU A 62 23.29 10.12 4.51
CA LEU A 62 22.30 9.49 5.37
C LEU A 62 22.89 8.68 6.52
N PRO A 63 23.98 7.91 6.35
CA PRO A 63 24.60 7.19 7.47
C PRO A 63 25.08 8.12 8.60
N ALA A 64 25.73 9.23 8.26
CA ALA A 64 26.16 10.24 9.24
C ALA A 64 24.96 10.91 9.93
N TRP A 65 23.90 11.17 9.18
CA TRP A 65 22.65 11.74 9.73
C TRP A 65 21.92 10.80 10.69
N ILE A 66 21.97 9.49 10.45
CA ILE A 66 21.42 8.49 11.36
C ILE A 66 22.13 8.57 12.73
N GLU A 67 23.46 8.64 12.73
CA GLU A 67 24.23 8.77 13.97
C GLU A 67 23.94 10.10 14.71
N GLN A 68 23.90 11.22 13.99
CA GLN A 68 23.54 12.53 14.55
C GLN A 68 22.10 12.53 15.11
N THR A 69 21.17 11.86 14.46
CA THR A 69 19.79 11.75 14.93
C THR A 69 19.72 10.92 16.20
N ARG A 70 20.49 9.82 16.30
CA ARG A 70 20.62 9.04 17.53
C ARG A 70 21.12 9.91 18.68
N ASP A 71 22.22 10.62 18.46
CA ASP A 71 22.85 11.45 19.50
C ASP A 71 21.87 12.53 19.99
N ARG A 72 21.14 13.18 19.10
CA ARG A 72 20.09 14.16 19.46
C ARG A 72 18.96 13.54 20.29
N LEU A 73 18.45 12.38 19.90
CA LEU A 73 17.39 11.68 20.63
C LEU A 73 17.87 11.25 22.02
N VAL A 74 19.10 10.75 22.13
CA VAL A 74 19.72 10.38 23.40
C VAL A 74 19.94 11.60 24.29
N ALA A 75 20.41 12.72 23.74
CA ALA A 75 20.57 13.98 24.47
C ALA A 75 19.22 14.55 24.94
N ALA A 76 18.14 14.29 24.19
CA ALA A 76 16.78 14.65 24.57
C ALA A 76 16.14 13.68 25.58
N GLY A 77 16.89 12.70 26.10
CA GLY A 77 16.45 11.81 27.17
C GLY A 77 16.11 10.38 26.74
N ALA A 78 16.16 10.05 25.45
CA ALA A 78 15.89 8.68 24.93
C ALA A 78 17.13 7.78 25.13
N SER A 79 17.53 7.55 26.38
CA SER A 79 18.75 6.80 26.72
C SER A 79 18.74 5.34 26.24
N GLU A 80 17.58 4.77 26.03
CA GLU A 80 17.36 3.43 25.49
C GLU A 80 17.83 3.27 24.03
N LEU A 81 18.04 4.39 23.32
CA LEU A 81 18.54 4.40 21.94
C LEU A 81 20.08 4.43 21.87
N ARG A 82 20.78 4.49 23.02
CA ARG A 82 22.25 4.41 23.04
C ARG A 82 22.71 3.08 22.45
N ARG A 83 23.81 3.13 21.68
CA ARG A 83 24.49 1.91 21.28
C ARG A 83 24.96 1.18 22.54
N THR A 84 24.53 -0.07 22.71
CA THR A 84 25.22 -0.96 23.63
C THR A 84 26.63 -1.18 23.07
N ALA A 85 27.62 -0.74 23.81
CA ALA A 85 29.04 -0.95 23.48
C ALA A 85 29.27 -2.46 23.40
N GLY A 86 29.62 -2.95 22.21
CA GLY A 86 29.87 -4.36 21.96
C GLY A 86 28.79 -4.96 21.06
N GLY A 87 29.15 -5.13 19.78
CA GLY A 87 28.34 -5.82 18.76
C GLY A 87 28.19 -7.32 19.02
N ALA A 88 27.96 -7.70 20.25
CA ALA A 88 27.60 -9.06 20.61
C ALA A 88 26.15 -9.27 20.22
N HIS A 89 25.89 -10.26 19.38
CA HIS A 89 24.58 -10.85 19.09
C HIS A 89 23.95 -11.52 20.35
N GLY A 90 24.15 -10.91 21.53
CA GLY A 90 23.46 -11.29 22.74
C GLY A 90 22.01 -10.81 22.60
N TYR A 91 21.05 -11.68 22.81
CA TYR A 91 19.68 -11.29 23.12
C TYR A 91 19.72 -10.26 24.25
N PRO A 92 19.55 -8.96 24.00
CA PRO A 92 19.37 -8.04 25.10
C PRO A 92 17.98 -8.34 25.64
N GLY A 93 17.91 -8.78 26.84
CA GLY A 93 16.63 -8.93 27.53
C GLY A 93 15.91 -7.59 27.52
N ASN A 94 14.76 -7.50 26.88
CA ASN A 94 13.82 -6.40 26.79
C ASN A 94 13.85 -5.55 25.52
N TYR A 95 13.74 -6.16 24.30
CA TYR A 95 13.19 -5.46 23.13
C TYR A 95 11.67 -5.30 23.20
N GLN A 96 11.09 -5.22 24.39
CA GLN A 96 9.63 -5.17 24.56
C GLN A 96 9.14 -3.75 24.84
N GLN A 97 9.75 -2.75 24.19
CA GLN A 97 9.33 -1.37 24.43
C GLN A 97 9.18 -0.56 23.14
N GLN A 98 8.25 0.37 23.21
CA GLN A 98 8.11 1.45 22.23
C GLN A 98 9.19 2.51 22.49
N TYR A 99 9.49 3.30 21.45
CA TYR A 99 10.42 4.43 21.54
C TYR A 99 9.64 5.75 21.43
N PRO A 100 9.15 6.33 22.54
CA PRO A 100 8.26 7.50 22.49
C PRO A 100 8.85 8.70 21.74
N ALA A 101 10.16 8.94 21.89
CA ALA A 101 10.85 10.02 21.20
C ALA A 101 10.85 9.84 19.67
N VAL A 102 11.02 8.60 19.18
CA VAL A 102 10.92 8.27 17.76
C VAL A 102 9.49 8.44 17.28
N LEU A 103 8.52 7.92 18.02
CA LEU A 103 7.10 8.04 17.66
C LEU A 103 6.64 9.49 17.58
N ALA A 104 7.14 10.36 18.46
CA ALA A 104 6.88 11.80 18.43
C ALA A 104 7.45 12.45 17.15
N VAL A 105 8.68 12.07 16.75
CA VAL A 105 9.28 12.53 15.48
C VAL A 105 8.42 12.10 14.29
N LEU A 106 8.00 10.83 14.24
CA LEU A 106 7.16 10.32 13.17
C LEU A 106 5.81 11.04 13.11
N ALA A 107 5.11 11.17 14.24
CA ALA A 107 3.84 11.89 14.30
C ALA A 107 3.97 13.34 13.80
N HIS A 108 5.01 14.03 14.21
CA HIS A 108 5.30 15.41 13.76
C HIS A 108 5.55 15.45 12.24
N SER A 109 6.38 14.54 11.72
CA SER A 109 6.71 14.51 10.27
C SER A 109 5.49 14.21 9.39
N TRP A 110 4.50 13.52 9.94
CA TRP A 110 3.22 13.24 9.29
C TRP A 110 2.18 14.35 9.50
N GLY A 111 2.57 15.47 10.10
CA GLY A 111 1.69 16.62 10.31
C GLY A 111 0.63 16.43 11.40
N ILE A 112 0.81 15.45 12.30
CA ILE A 112 -0.10 15.29 13.42
C ILE A 112 0.27 16.30 14.51
N GLY A 113 -0.47 17.40 14.57
CA GLY A 113 -0.23 18.51 15.50
C GLY A 113 -0.88 18.38 16.88
N GLY A 114 -1.70 17.35 17.09
CA GLY A 114 -2.47 17.10 18.33
C GLY A 114 -2.03 15.83 19.04
N PRO A 115 -2.76 15.41 20.09
CA PRO A 115 -2.51 14.15 20.77
C PRO A 115 -2.60 12.97 19.80
N VAL A 116 -1.62 12.08 19.88
CA VAL A 116 -1.54 10.87 19.08
C VAL A 116 -1.22 9.68 19.99
N LEU A 117 -1.87 8.57 19.75
CA LEU A 117 -1.46 7.28 20.29
C LEU A 117 -0.76 6.50 19.19
N ALA A 118 0.40 5.95 19.48
CA ALA A 118 1.24 5.36 18.46
C ALA A 118 1.87 4.04 18.93
N VAL A 119 2.09 3.14 17.96
CA VAL A 119 2.73 1.85 18.18
C VAL A 119 3.66 1.57 17.01
N GLN A 120 4.90 1.15 17.28
CA GLN A 120 5.88 0.80 16.25
C GLN A 120 6.22 -0.69 16.31
N THR A 121 6.47 -1.30 15.15
CA THR A 121 6.77 -2.72 14.97
C THR A 121 7.80 -2.95 13.86
N VAL A 122 8.22 -4.20 13.70
CA VAL A 122 9.26 -4.63 12.74
C VAL A 122 8.75 -4.82 11.31
N SER A 123 7.44 -4.70 11.03
CA SER A 123 6.94 -4.86 9.65
C SER A 123 5.54 -4.32 9.45
N GLY A 124 5.22 -3.98 8.18
CA GLY A 124 3.87 -3.56 7.78
C GLY A 124 2.80 -4.62 8.06
N ARG A 125 3.10 -5.91 7.84
CA ARG A 125 2.14 -6.98 8.15
C ARG A 125 1.85 -7.10 9.63
N ALA A 126 2.87 -6.94 10.47
CA ALA A 126 2.70 -7.01 11.92
C ALA A 126 1.85 -5.85 12.45
N VAL A 127 2.03 -4.63 11.92
CA VAL A 127 1.22 -3.48 12.34
C VAL A 127 -0.22 -3.61 11.86
N LEU A 128 -0.45 -4.15 10.66
CA LEU A 128 -1.80 -4.39 10.13
C LEU A 128 -2.53 -5.50 10.91
N ASP A 129 -1.88 -6.65 11.19
CA ASP A 129 -2.44 -7.70 12.06
C ASP A 129 -2.85 -7.12 13.41
N ALA A 130 -1.95 -6.35 14.02
CA ALA A 130 -2.20 -5.73 15.32
C ALA A 130 -3.35 -4.72 15.27
N ALA A 131 -3.42 -3.89 14.22
CA ALA A 131 -4.49 -2.92 14.02
C ALA A 131 -5.85 -3.59 13.77
N PHE A 132 -5.92 -4.64 12.94
CA PHE A 132 -7.17 -5.37 12.68
C PHE A 132 -7.71 -6.03 13.95
N ARG A 133 -6.85 -6.64 14.78
CA ARG A 133 -7.25 -7.16 16.09
C ARG A 133 -7.77 -6.06 17.01
N GLY A 134 -7.15 -4.89 16.98
CA GLY A 134 -7.62 -3.71 17.72
C GLY A 134 -9.00 -3.24 17.26
N LEU A 135 -9.25 -3.22 15.95
CA LEU A 135 -10.57 -2.89 15.38
C LEU A 135 -11.65 -3.93 15.81
N ILE A 136 -11.30 -5.21 15.80
CA ILE A 136 -12.19 -6.28 16.32
C ILE A 136 -12.48 -6.06 17.81
N ALA A 137 -11.47 -5.75 18.61
CA ALA A 137 -11.65 -5.49 20.06
C ALA A 137 -12.57 -4.29 20.30
N ARG A 138 -12.40 -3.21 19.53
CA ARG A 138 -13.30 -2.05 19.54
C ARG A 138 -14.73 -2.44 19.15
N ALA A 139 -14.90 -3.22 18.10
CA ALA A 139 -16.23 -3.69 17.66
C ALA A 139 -16.95 -4.47 18.76
N LYS A 140 -16.24 -5.40 19.42
CA LYS A 140 -16.77 -6.17 20.56
C LYS A 140 -17.14 -5.26 21.75
N ALA A 141 -16.28 -4.28 22.07
CA ALA A 141 -16.56 -3.30 23.13
C ALA A 141 -17.82 -2.47 22.82
N ASN A 142 -18.05 -2.15 21.55
CA ASN A 142 -19.25 -1.45 21.06
C ASN A 142 -20.45 -2.41 20.83
N LYS A 143 -20.35 -3.68 21.22
CA LYS A 143 -21.39 -4.70 21.09
C LYS A 143 -21.87 -4.94 19.64
N LEU A 144 -21.01 -4.71 18.66
CA LEU A 144 -21.29 -5.11 17.28
C LEU A 144 -21.24 -6.64 17.19
N ALA A 145 -22.25 -7.21 16.54
CA ALA A 145 -22.31 -8.66 16.32
C ALA A 145 -21.48 -9.06 15.09
N PRO A 146 -20.72 -10.18 15.13
CA PRO A 146 -20.12 -10.75 13.92
C PRO A 146 -21.22 -11.28 12.97
N PRO A 147 -20.91 -11.53 11.66
CA PRO A 147 -19.58 -11.48 11.08
C PRO A 147 -19.09 -10.07 10.80
N TYR A 148 -17.76 -9.87 10.96
CA TYR A 148 -17.12 -8.58 10.78
C TYR A 148 -16.54 -8.41 9.37
N ALA A 149 -16.51 -7.16 8.88
CA ALA A 149 -15.94 -6.83 7.58
C ALA A 149 -15.03 -5.60 7.64
N LEU A 150 -14.03 -5.58 6.75
CA LEU A 150 -13.23 -4.41 6.38
C LEU A 150 -13.58 -3.98 4.96
N VAL A 151 -13.67 -2.68 4.72
CA VAL A 151 -13.88 -2.11 3.39
C VAL A 151 -12.55 -1.67 2.81
N LEU A 152 -12.26 -2.07 1.57
CA LEU A 152 -11.01 -1.84 0.85
C LEU A 152 -11.23 -1.03 -0.42
N ASP A 153 -10.15 -0.53 -1.01
CA ASP A 153 -10.13 0.05 -2.35
C ASP A 153 -10.75 -0.89 -3.41
N PRO A 154 -11.16 -0.38 -4.59
CA PRO A 154 -11.64 -1.20 -5.70
C PRO A 154 -10.66 -2.29 -6.15
N LEU A 155 -9.37 -1.93 -6.16
CA LEU A 155 -8.25 -2.87 -6.23
C LEU A 155 -7.41 -2.69 -4.96
N ALA A 156 -7.21 -3.76 -4.21
CA ALA A 156 -6.49 -3.72 -2.94
C ALA A 156 -5.36 -4.74 -2.88
N TRP A 157 -4.34 -4.45 -2.10
CA TRP A 157 -3.21 -5.35 -1.91
C TRP A 157 -3.65 -6.74 -1.44
N SER A 158 -3.26 -7.78 -2.20
CA SER A 158 -3.65 -9.17 -1.91
C SER A 158 -3.17 -9.69 -0.53
N GLY A 159 -2.20 -9.04 0.08
CA GLY A 159 -1.71 -9.38 1.42
C GLY A 159 -2.72 -9.13 2.55
N TYR A 160 -3.81 -8.39 2.31
CA TYR A 160 -4.90 -8.27 3.29
C TYR A 160 -5.72 -9.56 3.43
N GLN A 161 -5.83 -10.36 2.35
CA GLN A 161 -6.63 -11.58 2.34
C GLN A 161 -6.19 -12.60 3.41
N PRO A 162 -4.89 -13.00 3.48
CA PRO A 162 -4.46 -13.94 4.52
C PRO A 162 -4.59 -13.35 5.93
N LEU A 163 -4.32 -12.04 6.11
CA LEU A 163 -4.50 -11.39 7.42
C LEU A 163 -5.97 -11.39 7.87
N ALA A 164 -6.89 -11.15 6.94
CA ALA A 164 -8.32 -11.17 7.22
C ALA A 164 -8.83 -12.59 7.49
N ALA A 165 -8.37 -13.56 6.71
CA ALA A 165 -8.75 -14.97 6.88
C ALA A 165 -8.35 -15.51 8.26
N ASP A 166 -7.15 -15.17 8.75
CA ASP A 166 -6.69 -15.55 10.10
C ASP A 166 -7.54 -14.94 11.24
N LEU A 167 -8.38 -13.98 10.93
CA LEU A 167 -9.20 -13.21 11.86
C LEU A 167 -10.70 -13.38 11.63
N ASP A 168 -11.12 -14.27 10.74
CA ASP A 168 -12.52 -14.42 10.30
C ASP A 168 -13.17 -13.12 9.85
N LEU A 169 -12.38 -12.27 9.16
CA LEU A 169 -12.85 -11.00 8.59
C LEU A 169 -13.24 -11.17 7.13
N SER A 170 -14.41 -10.68 6.77
CA SER A 170 -14.78 -10.47 5.38
C SER A 170 -14.11 -9.22 4.83
N LEU A 171 -13.69 -9.25 3.57
CA LEU A 171 -13.16 -8.09 2.86
C LEU A 171 -14.16 -7.66 1.79
N ILE A 172 -14.54 -6.39 1.77
CA ILE A 172 -15.45 -5.79 0.79
C ILE A 172 -14.67 -4.81 -0.04
N HIS A 173 -14.57 -5.02 -1.35
CA HIS A 173 -14.01 -4.03 -2.26
C HIS A 173 -15.05 -2.97 -2.57
N MET A 174 -14.70 -1.69 -2.40
CA MET A 174 -15.49 -0.56 -2.88
C MET A 174 -15.67 -0.63 -4.40
N PRO A 175 -16.76 -0.11 -4.95
CA PRO A 175 -16.82 0.11 -6.39
C PRO A 175 -15.85 1.21 -6.82
N ALA A 176 -15.31 1.07 -8.03
CA ALA A 176 -14.61 2.17 -8.69
C ALA A 176 -15.62 3.21 -9.18
N VAL A 177 -15.37 4.47 -8.88
CA VAL A 177 -16.24 5.60 -9.21
C VAL A 177 -15.59 6.46 -10.29
N ALA A 178 -16.39 6.95 -11.24
CA ALA A 178 -15.91 7.88 -12.25
C ALA A 178 -15.31 9.14 -11.60
N GLY A 179 -14.18 9.62 -12.10
CA GLY A 179 -13.45 10.75 -11.52
C GLY A 179 -12.45 10.37 -10.43
N HIS A 180 -12.60 9.19 -9.80
CA HIS A 180 -11.68 8.69 -8.76
C HIS A 180 -10.82 7.51 -9.24
N GLY A 181 -11.00 7.06 -10.47
CA GLY A 181 -10.24 5.95 -11.05
C GLY A 181 -10.39 4.66 -10.24
N LEU A 182 -9.25 4.09 -9.83
CA LEU A 182 -9.19 2.87 -9.00
C LEU A 182 -8.88 3.16 -7.53
N GLY A 183 -9.00 4.41 -7.09
CA GLY A 183 -8.83 4.82 -5.69
C GLY A 183 -10.11 4.71 -4.87
N ALA A 184 -9.98 4.82 -3.55
CA ALA A 184 -11.11 4.94 -2.64
C ALA A 184 -11.89 6.25 -2.87
N SER A 185 -13.19 6.22 -2.62
CA SER A 185 -14.04 7.42 -2.69
C SER A 185 -15.16 7.37 -1.64
N ALA A 186 -15.69 8.53 -1.28
CA ALA A 186 -16.84 8.63 -0.36
C ALA A 186 -18.08 7.93 -0.93
N GLU A 187 -18.36 8.09 -2.24
CA GLU A 187 -19.47 7.43 -2.92
C GLU A 187 -19.27 5.91 -2.91
N GLY A 188 -18.05 5.44 -3.26
CA GLY A 188 -17.72 4.02 -3.25
C GLY A 188 -17.85 3.40 -1.85
N LEU A 189 -17.45 4.16 -0.81
CA LEU A 189 -17.64 3.74 0.57
C LEU A 189 -19.12 3.65 0.93
N GLY A 190 -19.93 4.64 0.58
CA GLY A 190 -21.38 4.61 0.82
C GLY A 190 -22.03 3.36 0.23
N ALA A 191 -21.70 3.02 -1.03
CA ALA A 191 -22.19 1.83 -1.69
C ALA A 191 -21.69 0.52 -1.00
N ALA A 192 -20.45 0.49 -0.54
CA ALA A 192 -19.89 -0.66 0.18
C ALA A 192 -20.54 -0.87 1.56
N LEU A 193 -20.84 0.22 2.27
CA LEU A 193 -21.55 0.17 3.56
C LEU A 193 -22.99 -0.36 3.38
N GLN A 194 -23.70 0.09 2.35
CA GLN A 194 -25.03 -0.44 2.03
C GLN A 194 -24.96 -1.93 1.67
N PHE A 195 -24.01 -2.32 0.81
CA PHE A 195 -23.78 -3.73 0.50
C PHE A 195 -23.50 -4.58 1.73
N ALA A 196 -22.66 -4.08 2.67
CA ALA A 196 -22.39 -4.76 3.93
C ALA A 196 -23.66 -4.98 4.75
N ALA A 197 -24.52 -3.96 4.83
CA ALA A 197 -25.80 -4.06 5.54
C ALA A 197 -26.72 -5.10 4.91
N ASP A 198 -26.82 -5.14 3.57
CA ASP A 198 -27.62 -6.13 2.85
C ASP A 198 -27.09 -7.57 3.06
N GLN A 199 -25.77 -7.72 3.27
CA GLN A 199 -25.12 -9.00 3.59
C GLN A 199 -25.08 -9.30 5.11
N GLN A 200 -25.67 -8.47 5.95
CA GLN A 200 -25.63 -8.59 7.40
C GLN A 200 -24.21 -8.62 8.00
N LEU A 201 -23.29 -7.88 7.39
CA LEU A 201 -21.91 -7.75 7.84
C LEU A 201 -21.72 -6.47 8.68
N ALA A 202 -21.08 -6.58 9.83
CA ALA A 202 -20.70 -5.43 10.63
C ALA A 202 -19.36 -4.85 10.14
N VAL A 203 -19.37 -3.70 9.49
CA VAL A 203 -18.15 -3.03 9.06
C VAL A 203 -17.42 -2.45 10.27
N ILE A 204 -16.19 -2.91 10.51
CA ILE A 204 -15.35 -2.51 11.65
C ILE A 204 -14.24 -1.54 11.28
N GLY A 205 -14.01 -1.31 9.99
CA GLY A 205 -13.02 -0.35 9.49
C GLY A 205 -13.04 -0.21 7.98
N VAL A 206 -12.55 0.94 7.53
CA VAL A 206 -12.26 1.25 6.12
C VAL A 206 -10.75 1.39 5.97
N LEU A 207 -10.17 0.75 4.96
CA LEU A 207 -8.74 0.70 4.74
C LEU A 207 -8.38 1.27 3.35
N PRO A 208 -8.38 2.60 3.17
CA PRO A 208 -7.89 3.23 1.95
C PRO A 208 -6.37 3.14 1.89
N VAL A 209 -5.83 2.83 0.70
CA VAL A 209 -4.38 2.78 0.46
C VAL A 209 -3.96 4.03 -0.30
N VAL A 210 -3.11 4.87 0.28
CA VAL A 210 -2.79 6.20 -0.26
C VAL A 210 -1.27 6.42 -0.31
N PRO A 211 -0.65 6.42 -1.50
CA PRO A 211 -1.18 6.00 -2.82
C PRO A 211 -1.45 4.51 -2.88
N SER A 212 -2.43 4.14 -3.69
CA SER A 212 -2.92 2.77 -3.80
C SER A 212 -1.85 1.78 -4.32
N ASN A 213 -1.89 0.58 -3.82
CA ASN A 213 -1.28 -0.61 -4.39
C ASN A 213 -2.42 -1.60 -4.75
N PRO A 214 -2.70 -1.87 -6.03
CA PRO A 214 -1.77 -1.83 -7.17
C PRO A 214 -1.85 -0.60 -8.08
N SER A 215 -2.82 0.30 -7.91
CA SER A 215 -3.13 1.28 -8.96
C SER A 215 -2.23 2.53 -8.98
N GLY A 216 -1.50 2.79 -7.89
CA GLY A 216 -0.71 4.02 -7.75
C GLY A 216 -1.54 5.30 -7.55
N VAL A 217 -2.86 5.22 -7.50
CA VAL A 217 -3.74 6.38 -7.35
C VAL A 217 -3.56 6.98 -5.95
N GLY A 218 -3.33 8.28 -5.91
CA GLY A 218 -3.36 9.07 -4.66
C GLY A 218 -4.76 9.62 -4.39
N MET A 219 -4.92 10.25 -3.24
CA MET A 219 -6.11 11.00 -2.87
C MET A 219 -5.75 12.46 -2.62
N THR A 220 -6.71 13.35 -2.80
CA THR A 220 -6.64 14.74 -2.38
C THR A 220 -7.12 14.90 -0.93
N ALA A 221 -6.84 16.04 -0.31
CA ALA A 221 -7.37 16.36 1.02
C ALA A 221 -8.90 16.34 1.06
N ASP A 222 -9.55 16.85 0.01
CA ASP A 222 -11.02 16.88 -0.09
C ASP A 222 -11.61 15.48 -0.16
N GLU A 223 -11.01 14.58 -0.92
CA GLU A 223 -11.44 13.17 -1.03
C GLU A 223 -11.28 12.44 0.30
N LEU A 224 -10.15 12.65 1.01
CA LEU A 224 -9.93 12.04 2.32
C LEU A 224 -10.91 12.58 3.38
N VAL A 225 -11.19 13.87 3.37
CA VAL A 225 -12.20 14.49 4.27
C VAL A 225 -13.59 13.91 3.99
N ALA A 226 -14.00 13.83 2.72
CA ALA A 226 -15.30 13.27 2.35
C ALA A 226 -15.41 11.78 2.73
N LEU A 227 -14.34 11.01 2.52
CA LEU A 227 -14.28 9.60 2.93
C LEU A 227 -14.41 9.46 4.45
N ALA A 228 -13.66 10.28 5.21
CA ALA A 228 -13.70 10.28 6.68
C ALA A 228 -15.08 10.69 7.23
N GLN A 229 -15.73 11.66 6.61
CA GLN A 229 -17.11 12.08 6.97
C GLN A 229 -18.11 10.96 6.72
N THR A 230 -18.03 10.29 5.57
CA THR A 230 -18.90 9.15 5.22
C THR A 230 -18.69 7.99 6.19
N ALA A 231 -17.46 7.64 6.51
CA ALA A 231 -17.14 6.61 7.49
C ALA A 231 -17.61 7.01 8.90
N GLY A 232 -17.38 8.25 9.29
CA GLY A 232 -17.77 8.78 10.58
C GLY A 232 -19.29 8.81 10.81
N ALA A 233 -20.09 9.11 9.78
CA ALA A 233 -21.55 9.04 9.83
C ALA A 233 -22.05 7.61 10.18
N ALA A 234 -21.31 6.59 9.81
CA ALA A 234 -21.55 5.19 10.15
C ALA A 234 -20.81 4.74 11.43
N ASN A 235 -20.10 5.65 12.12
CA ASN A 235 -19.20 5.33 13.26
C ASN A 235 -18.16 4.24 12.93
N VAL A 236 -17.66 4.23 11.69
CA VAL A 236 -16.66 3.29 11.20
C VAL A 236 -15.28 3.96 11.20
N PRO A 237 -14.25 3.38 11.83
CA PRO A 237 -12.88 3.89 11.78
C PRO A 237 -12.29 3.85 10.38
N VAL A 238 -11.44 4.83 10.07
CA VAL A 238 -10.62 4.87 8.86
C VAL A 238 -9.17 4.59 9.23
N LEU A 239 -8.59 3.53 8.68
CA LEU A 239 -7.20 3.17 8.83
C LEU A 239 -6.50 3.38 7.49
N ILE A 240 -5.82 4.50 7.32
CA ILE A 240 -5.13 4.86 6.08
C ILE A 240 -3.83 4.04 5.98
N ASP A 241 -3.71 3.20 4.96
CA ASP A 241 -2.45 2.55 4.62
C ASP A 241 -1.61 3.49 3.75
N ALA A 242 -0.55 4.05 4.36
CA ALA A 242 0.28 5.10 3.76
C ALA A 242 1.72 4.64 3.45
N PHE A 243 1.97 3.33 3.28
CA PHE A 243 3.32 2.79 3.03
C PHE A 243 4.00 3.36 1.79
N TYR A 244 3.23 3.78 0.78
CA TYR A 244 3.75 4.32 -0.47
C TYR A 244 3.76 5.86 -0.50
N SER A 245 3.16 6.53 0.45
CA SER A 245 3.09 8.00 0.44
C SER A 245 4.46 8.71 0.50
N PRO A 246 5.52 8.11 1.09
CA PRO A 246 6.88 8.66 0.96
C PRO A 246 7.42 8.73 -0.47
N LEU A 247 6.84 7.97 -1.39
CA LEU A 247 7.23 7.93 -2.82
C LEU A 247 6.41 8.87 -3.70
N ASP A 248 5.33 9.46 -3.15
CA ASP A 248 4.47 10.39 -3.88
C ASP A 248 5.26 11.66 -4.24
N PRO A 249 5.24 12.12 -5.51
CA PRO A 249 5.97 13.33 -5.93
C PRO A 249 5.59 14.58 -5.16
N ARG A 250 4.37 14.63 -4.62
CA ARG A 250 3.90 15.76 -3.80
C ARG A 250 4.48 15.75 -2.38
N GLY A 251 5.13 14.64 -1.97
CA GLY A 251 5.58 14.40 -0.60
C GLY A 251 4.50 13.79 0.30
N HIS A 252 4.92 13.02 1.29
CA HIS A 252 4.01 12.24 2.14
C HIS A 252 2.99 13.11 2.91
N ALA A 253 3.40 14.29 3.39
CA ALA A 253 2.51 15.19 4.12
C ALA A 253 1.40 15.80 3.25
N VAL A 254 1.62 15.89 1.92
CA VAL A 254 0.60 16.33 0.96
C VAL A 254 -0.23 15.15 0.46
N CYS A 255 0.39 14.00 0.32
CA CYS A 255 -0.29 12.77 -0.11
C CYS A 255 -1.30 12.28 0.95
N VAL A 256 -0.92 12.36 2.23
CA VAL A 256 -1.81 12.07 3.37
C VAL A 256 -1.84 13.31 4.27
N PRO A 257 -2.68 14.30 3.97
CA PRO A 257 -2.66 15.62 4.60
C PRO A 257 -3.34 15.59 5.98
N LEU A 258 -2.70 14.96 6.96
CA LEU A 258 -3.26 14.83 8.32
C LEU A 258 -3.49 16.17 9.00
N ALA A 259 -2.65 17.17 8.73
CA ALA A 259 -2.86 18.53 9.23
C ALA A 259 -4.16 19.15 8.70
N ASP A 260 -4.47 18.94 7.40
CA ASP A 260 -5.73 19.42 6.80
C ASP A 260 -6.94 18.66 7.36
N LEU A 261 -6.80 17.33 7.56
CA LEU A 261 -7.84 16.54 8.22
C LEU A 261 -8.13 17.07 9.64
N GLN A 262 -7.07 17.38 10.41
CA GLN A 262 -7.21 17.95 11.76
C GLN A 262 -7.84 19.33 11.76
N ALA A 263 -7.61 20.15 10.74
CA ALA A 263 -8.20 21.47 10.62
C ALA A 263 -9.68 21.46 10.17
N ARG A 264 -10.12 20.40 9.48
CA ARG A 264 -11.40 20.34 8.78
C ARG A 264 -12.41 19.35 9.38
N LEU A 265 -11.96 18.41 10.17
CA LEU A 265 -12.82 17.40 10.81
C LEU A 265 -13.07 17.75 12.28
N ALA A 266 -14.28 17.47 12.73
CA ALA A 266 -14.62 17.56 14.14
C ALA A 266 -13.82 16.52 14.97
N PRO A 267 -13.55 16.80 16.26
CA PRO A 267 -12.71 15.92 17.09
C PRO A 267 -13.21 14.47 17.18
N GLU A 268 -14.52 14.26 17.18
CA GLU A 268 -15.13 12.92 17.19
C GLU A 268 -14.80 12.12 15.92
N LEU A 269 -14.72 12.77 14.76
CA LEU A 269 -14.31 12.12 13.50
C LEU A 269 -12.81 11.88 13.45
N LEU A 270 -12.01 12.84 13.96
CA LEU A 270 -10.55 12.64 14.07
C LEU A 270 -10.19 11.47 14.96
N GLY A 271 -10.93 11.24 16.05
CA GLY A 271 -10.73 10.07 16.93
C GLY A 271 -10.96 8.73 16.24
N LEU A 272 -11.57 8.72 15.05
CA LEU A 272 -11.75 7.51 14.22
C LEU A 272 -10.64 7.31 13.19
N ILE A 273 -9.64 8.20 13.10
CA ILE A 273 -8.61 8.16 12.05
C ILE A 273 -7.29 7.62 12.58
N GLY A 274 -6.83 6.56 11.97
CA GLY A 274 -5.50 6.01 12.13
C GLY A 274 -4.75 5.94 10.80
N VAL A 275 -3.41 5.96 10.87
CA VAL A 275 -2.53 5.87 9.71
C VAL A 275 -1.48 4.80 9.98
N VAL A 276 -1.28 3.91 9.02
CA VAL A 276 -0.19 2.94 9.02
C VAL A 276 0.89 3.44 8.08
N VAL A 277 2.08 3.63 8.62
CA VAL A 277 3.23 4.15 7.90
C VAL A 277 4.41 3.20 8.04
N GLY A 278 5.40 3.32 7.14
CA GLY A 278 6.61 2.52 7.24
C GLY A 278 7.65 2.89 6.22
N GLU A 279 8.89 2.59 6.53
CA GLU A 279 10.08 2.98 5.79
C GLU A 279 10.56 1.90 4.82
N THR A 280 9.95 0.72 4.81
CA THR A 280 10.36 -0.42 3.94
C THR A 280 10.41 -0.04 2.46
N LYS A 281 9.51 0.84 2.02
CA LYS A 281 9.44 1.28 0.61
C LYS A 281 10.41 2.41 0.27
N VAL A 282 11.07 2.96 1.27
CA VAL A 282 12.07 4.05 1.14
C VAL A 282 13.49 3.50 1.23
N SER A 283 13.75 2.72 2.29
CA SER A 283 15.08 2.22 2.65
C SER A 283 15.29 0.76 2.33
N SER A 284 14.28 0.07 1.77
CA SER A 284 14.37 -1.34 1.39
C SER A 284 14.64 -2.30 2.56
N SER A 285 15.51 -3.28 2.32
CA SER A 285 15.88 -4.30 3.28
C SER A 285 16.56 -3.78 4.55
N GLN A 286 17.02 -2.52 4.54
CA GLN A 286 17.77 -1.94 5.67
C GLN A 286 16.87 -1.51 6.84
N ASN A 287 15.60 -1.19 6.58
CA ASN A 287 14.65 -0.86 7.63
C ASN A 287 13.25 -1.39 7.29
N LYS A 288 12.76 -2.29 8.14
CA LYS A 288 11.42 -2.89 8.01
C LYS A 288 10.41 -2.33 9.00
N THR A 289 10.75 -1.26 9.72
CA THR A 289 9.85 -0.67 10.71
C THR A 289 8.55 -0.19 10.07
N ALA A 290 7.49 -0.31 10.85
CA ALA A 290 6.19 0.23 10.54
C ALA A 290 5.53 0.77 11.81
N SER A 291 4.74 1.81 11.67
CA SER A 291 4.08 2.45 12.81
C SER A 291 2.60 2.62 12.53
N LEU A 292 1.79 2.42 13.57
CA LEU A 292 0.41 2.85 13.63
C LEU A 292 0.38 4.16 14.39
N LEU A 293 -0.10 5.21 13.76
CA LEU A 293 -0.32 6.53 14.34
C LEU A 293 -1.83 6.78 14.36
N TRP A 294 -2.40 7.04 15.54
CA TRP A 294 -3.84 7.25 15.67
C TRP A 294 -4.13 8.59 16.32
N CYS A 295 -4.95 9.41 15.68
CA CYS A 295 -5.40 10.68 16.24
C CYS A 295 -6.18 10.43 17.54
N ALA A 296 -5.86 11.16 18.60
CA ALA A 296 -6.43 10.97 19.93
C ALA A 296 -6.88 12.29 20.57
N PRO A 297 -7.85 13.02 19.96
CA PRO A 297 -8.35 14.27 20.52
C PRO A 297 -8.93 14.06 21.93
N ALA A 298 -8.74 15.01 22.81
CA ALA A 298 -9.23 14.94 24.18
C ALA A 298 -10.74 14.70 24.21
N GLY A 299 -11.18 13.67 24.96
CA GLY A 299 -12.58 13.25 25.04
C GLY A 299 -13.09 12.42 23.86
N HIS A 300 -12.31 12.25 22.78
CA HIS A 300 -12.67 11.48 21.58
C HIS A 300 -11.61 10.42 21.22
N ASP A 301 -10.85 9.96 22.20
CA ASP A 301 -9.73 9.04 22.01
C ASP A 301 -10.04 7.55 22.28
N ALA A 302 -11.31 7.21 22.53
CA ALA A 302 -11.71 5.84 22.89
C ALA A 302 -11.32 4.81 21.83
N THR A 303 -11.52 5.12 20.53
CA THR A 303 -11.11 4.24 19.43
C THR A 303 -9.60 4.10 19.37
N ALA A 304 -8.87 5.22 19.47
CA ALA A 304 -7.42 5.25 19.47
C ALA A 304 -6.85 4.36 20.60
N ARG A 305 -7.36 4.50 21.84
CA ARG A 305 -6.97 3.68 22.98
C ARG A 305 -7.24 2.20 22.75
N ALA A 306 -8.48 1.86 22.35
CA ALA A 306 -8.85 0.47 22.13
C ALA A 306 -7.94 -0.21 21.09
N VAL A 307 -7.69 0.46 19.95
CA VAL A 307 -6.87 -0.11 18.86
C VAL A 307 -5.40 -0.16 19.24
N THR A 308 -4.81 0.94 19.75
CA THR A 308 -3.38 1.00 20.03
C THR A 308 -2.99 0.17 21.26
N GLN A 309 -3.84 0.10 22.28
CA GLN A 309 -3.60 -0.76 23.44
C GLN A 309 -3.57 -2.23 23.01
N HIS A 310 -4.57 -2.66 22.25
CA HIS A 310 -4.65 -4.05 21.78
C HIS A 310 -3.50 -4.40 20.83
N ALA A 311 -3.13 -3.45 19.94
CA ALA A 311 -1.97 -3.59 19.08
C ALA A 311 -0.68 -3.77 19.90
N ASN A 312 -0.48 -2.94 20.93
CA ASN A 312 0.69 -3.02 21.79
C ASN A 312 0.75 -4.35 22.58
N GLU A 313 -0.37 -4.81 23.11
CA GLU A 313 -0.47 -6.12 23.78
C GLU A 313 -0.12 -7.28 22.82
N ARG A 314 -0.60 -7.22 21.59
CA ARG A 314 -0.27 -8.19 20.55
C ARG A 314 1.23 -8.21 20.24
N LEU A 315 1.83 -7.04 20.03
CA LEU A 315 3.26 -6.92 19.75
C LEU A 315 4.12 -7.40 20.92
N LYS A 316 3.69 -7.13 22.14
CA LYS A 316 4.34 -7.63 23.35
C LYS A 316 4.34 -9.17 23.42
N THR A 317 3.21 -9.81 23.11
CA THR A 317 3.09 -11.27 23.11
C THR A 317 3.90 -11.93 22.01
N THR A 318 4.05 -11.26 20.86
CA THR A 318 4.76 -11.79 19.68
C THR A 318 6.22 -11.34 19.59
N ASN A 319 6.65 -10.46 20.50
CA ASN A 319 8.00 -9.85 20.48
C ASN A 319 8.37 -9.19 19.14
N LEU A 320 7.41 -8.46 18.55
CA LEU A 320 7.56 -7.82 17.23
C LEU A 320 7.88 -6.31 17.33
N TYR A 321 8.58 -5.88 18.38
CA TYR A 321 9.07 -4.52 18.49
C TYR A 321 10.32 -4.28 17.63
N PRO A 322 10.52 -3.06 17.11
CA PRO A 322 11.71 -2.71 16.34
C PRO A 322 12.95 -2.68 17.25
N ARG A 323 14.11 -2.90 16.66
CA ARG A 323 15.37 -2.69 17.35
C ARG A 323 15.65 -1.18 17.47
N PRO A 324 16.45 -0.74 18.48
CA PRO A 324 16.79 0.67 18.64
C PRO A 324 17.34 1.32 17.37
N HIS A 325 18.23 0.61 16.67
CA HIS A 325 18.81 1.11 15.42
C HIS A 325 17.75 1.32 14.32
N GLU A 326 16.84 0.36 14.13
CA GLU A 326 15.77 0.45 13.14
C GLU A 326 14.83 1.63 13.43
N ALA A 327 14.52 1.85 14.71
CA ALA A 327 13.71 2.98 15.14
C ALA A 327 14.40 4.33 14.86
N VAL A 328 15.72 4.42 15.14
CA VAL A 328 16.52 5.62 14.83
C VAL A 328 16.59 5.87 13.33
N VAL A 329 16.75 4.84 12.50
CA VAL A 329 16.74 4.97 11.03
C VAL A 329 15.40 5.56 10.55
N ALA A 330 14.28 5.11 11.10
CA ALA A 330 12.96 5.69 10.77
C ALA A 330 12.93 7.19 11.11
N ALA A 331 13.33 7.59 12.33
CA ALA A 331 13.38 9.00 12.71
C ALA A 331 14.35 9.81 11.83
N ALA A 332 15.50 9.25 11.47
CA ALA A 332 16.51 9.90 10.65
C ALA A 332 16.02 10.18 9.22
N LEU A 333 15.32 9.22 8.61
CA LEU A 333 14.71 9.39 7.28
C LEU A 333 13.72 10.56 7.27
N HIS A 334 12.88 10.64 8.29
CA HIS A 334 11.86 11.68 8.41
C HIS A 334 12.38 13.06 8.84
N THR A 335 13.59 13.12 9.40
CA THR A 335 14.23 14.39 9.82
C THR A 335 15.40 14.79 8.92
N PHE A 336 15.66 14.09 7.83
CA PHE A 336 16.77 14.39 6.93
C PHE A 336 16.59 15.80 6.33
N PRO A 337 17.67 16.59 6.21
CA PRO A 337 17.62 17.91 5.58
C PRO A 337 17.08 17.82 4.14
N GLY A 338 16.05 18.61 3.84
CA GLY A 338 15.33 18.50 2.56
C GLY A 338 14.27 17.42 2.49
N GLY A 339 14.03 16.70 3.60
CA GLY A 339 12.95 15.71 3.73
C GLY A 339 13.27 14.35 3.14
N LEU A 340 12.26 13.51 3.07
CA LEU A 340 12.36 12.09 2.76
C LEU A 340 12.85 11.82 1.33
N HIS A 341 12.44 12.63 0.35
CA HIS A 341 12.94 12.52 -1.02
C HIS A 341 14.43 12.85 -1.11
N ALA A 342 14.91 13.81 -0.33
CA ALA A 342 16.35 14.12 -0.26
C ALA A 342 17.12 12.96 0.40
N ALA A 343 16.58 12.34 1.45
CA ALA A 343 17.19 11.16 2.06
C ALA A 343 17.30 9.98 1.09
N MET A 344 16.31 9.80 0.21
CA MET A 344 16.36 8.80 -0.87
C MET A 344 17.38 9.16 -1.96
N GLY A 345 17.65 10.45 -2.19
CA GLY A 345 18.66 10.95 -3.11
C GLY A 345 18.50 10.41 -4.53
N PRO A 346 19.59 9.89 -5.16
CA PRO A 346 19.56 9.37 -6.53
C PRO A 346 18.50 8.30 -6.77
N ARG A 347 18.19 7.49 -5.75
CA ARG A 347 17.16 6.44 -5.82
C ARG A 347 15.78 7.00 -6.13
N TYR A 348 15.38 8.09 -5.47
CA TYR A 348 14.10 8.74 -5.74
C TYR A 348 14.01 9.31 -7.14
N LEU A 349 15.10 9.92 -7.62
CA LEU A 349 15.17 10.48 -8.99
C LEU A 349 15.01 9.38 -10.04
N ALA A 350 15.74 8.28 -9.90
CA ALA A 350 15.64 7.14 -10.82
C ALA A 350 14.23 6.53 -10.83
N LEU A 351 13.59 6.39 -9.66
CA LEU A 351 12.21 5.93 -9.57
C LEU A 351 11.24 6.87 -10.29
N ARG A 352 11.39 8.19 -10.08
CA ARG A 352 10.56 9.20 -10.73
C ARG A 352 10.68 9.10 -12.24
N ASP A 353 11.92 9.07 -12.75
CA ASP A 353 12.20 9.03 -14.19
C ASP A 353 11.66 7.74 -14.84
N ALA A 354 11.80 6.59 -14.17
CA ALA A 354 11.26 5.32 -14.66
C ALA A 354 9.72 5.33 -14.66
N ARG A 355 9.09 5.92 -13.65
CA ARG A 355 7.63 6.06 -13.57
C ARG A 355 7.07 6.96 -14.68
N ASP A 356 7.73 8.09 -14.93
CA ASP A 356 7.32 9.04 -15.97
C ASP A 356 7.53 8.45 -17.37
N ALA A 357 8.61 7.71 -17.58
CA ALA A 357 8.86 6.97 -18.82
C ALA A 357 7.83 5.84 -19.04
N MET A 358 7.48 5.08 -17.99
CA MET A 358 6.45 4.05 -18.11
C MET A 358 5.09 4.64 -18.49
N ARG A 359 4.74 5.80 -17.93
CA ARG A 359 3.52 6.53 -18.29
C ARG A 359 3.57 6.94 -19.75
N ALA A 360 4.64 7.60 -20.19
CA ALA A 360 4.80 8.05 -21.57
C ALA A 360 4.68 6.89 -22.57
N VAL A 361 5.34 5.77 -22.31
CA VAL A 361 5.23 4.55 -23.15
C VAL A 361 3.79 4.06 -23.27
N CYS A 362 3.05 3.98 -22.18
CA CYS A 362 1.67 3.52 -22.22
C CYS A 362 0.75 4.53 -22.91
N ASP A 363 0.95 5.83 -22.69
CA ASP A 363 0.18 6.90 -23.34
C ASP A 363 0.40 6.88 -24.86
N ASP A 364 1.64 6.76 -25.33
CA ASP A 364 2.00 6.66 -26.74
C ASP A 364 1.37 5.43 -27.44
N LEU A 365 1.27 4.34 -26.71
CA LEU A 365 0.65 3.10 -27.18
C LEU A 365 -0.87 3.07 -27.02
N GLY A 366 -1.45 4.04 -26.33
CA GLY A 366 -2.90 4.07 -26.04
C GLY A 366 -3.34 2.97 -25.07
N ILE A 367 -2.42 2.43 -24.25
CA ILE A 367 -2.72 1.43 -23.22
C ILE A 367 -3.11 2.18 -21.94
N PRO A 368 -4.33 1.95 -21.41
CA PRO A 368 -4.74 2.58 -20.16
C PRO A 368 -3.83 2.15 -19.00
N LEU A 369 -3.08 3.10 -18.44
CA LEU A 369 -2.23 2.89 -17.26
C LEU A 369 -2.67 3.82 -16.14
N SER A 370 -2.91 3.25 -14.96
CA SER A 370 -3.02 4.00 -13.72
C SER A 370 -1.67 3.91 -13.00
N ILE A 371 -0.95 5.01 -12.91
CA ILE A 371 0.32 5.13 -12.20
C ILE A 371 0.45 6.54 -11.63
N GLY A 372 0.89 6.66 -10.38
CA GLY A 372 0.88 7.97 -9.72
C GLY A 372 1.90 8.06 -8.59
N GLY A 373 1.43 8.05 -7.36
CA GLY A 373 2.22 8.31 -6.16
C GLY A 373 3.07 7.14 -5.67
N SER A 374 2.84 5.89 -6.12
CA SER A 374 3.67 4.74 -5.76
C SER A 374 4.62 4.34 -6.90
N PHE A 375 5.42 3.31 -6.69
CA PHE A 375 6.15 2.68 -7.79
C PHE A 375 5.34 1.62 -8.53
N TYR A 376 4.10 1.36 -8.11
CA TYR A 376 3.21 0.47 -8.83
C TYR A 376 2.27 1.26 -9.73
N GLY A 377 1.92 0.62 -10.84
CA GLY A 377 0.85 1.05 -11.73
C GLY A 377 0.07 -0.16 -12.23
N THR A 378 -1.18 0.05 -12.59
CA THR A 378 -2.04 -0.99 -13.16
C THR A 378 -2.33 -0.64 -14.61
N ALA A 379 -1.87 -1.48 -15.53
CA ALA A 379 -2.19 -1.41 -16.94
C ALA A 379 -3.41 -2.27 -17.27
N ALA A 380 -4.33 -1.74 -18.08
CA ALA A 380 -5.41 -2.53 -18.66
C ALA A 380 -4.99 -2.98 -20.07
N LEU A 381 -4.77 -4.29 -20.24
CA LEU A 381 -4.32 -4.88 -21.52
C LEU A 381 -5.52 -5.12 -22.43
N VAL A 382 -6.16 -4.03 -22.84
CA VAL A 382 -7.35 -4.04 -23.69
C VAL A 382 -7.20 -3.06 -24.86
N ASP A 383 -7.93 -3.34 -25.94
CA ASP A 383 -8.10 -2.43 -27.06
C ASP A 383 -9.08 -1.29 -26.74
N GLY A 384 -9.32 -0.40 -27.72
CA GLY A 384 -10.27 0.70 -27.59
C GLY A 384 -11.73 0.28 -27.30
N ASN A 385 -12.07 -0.99 -27.48
CA ASN A 385 -13.38 -1.58 -27.20
C ASN A 385 -13.42 -2.32 -25.85
N GLY A 386 -12.33 -2.34 -25.10
CA GLY A 386 -12.24 -3.06 -23.82
C GLY A 386 -12.01 -4.56 -23.99
N VAL A 387 -11.61 -5.02 -25.19
CA VAL A 387 -11.32 -6.43 -25.45
C VAL A 387 -9.86 -6.72 -25.15
N SER A 388 -9.57 -7.86 -24.52
CA SER A 388 -8.20 -8.27 -24.20
C SER A 388 -7.28 -8.25 -25.42
N LEU A 389 -6.08 -7.67 -25.27
CA LEU A 389 -5.03 -7.69 -26.29
C LEU A 389 -4.40 -9.08 -26.46
N LEU A 390 -4.49 -9.93 -25.43
CA LEU A 390 -3.96 -11.28 -25.46
C LEU A 390 -4.95 -12.24 -26.09
N ARG A 391 -4.46 -13.10 -26.99
CA ARG A 391 -5.24 -14.09 -27.72
C ARG A 391 -4.82 -15.51 -27.36
N ASP A 392 -5.75 -16.47 -27.46
CA ASP A 392 -5.44 -17.90 -27.45
C ASP A 392 -4.85 -18.37 -28.81
N SER A 393 -4.65 -19.67 -28.96
CA SER A 393 -4.16 -20.28 -30.21
C SER A 393 -5.13 -20.12 -31.40
N ASP A 394 -6.41 -19.92 -31.12
CA ASP A 394 -7.48 -19.76 -32.14
C ASP A 394 -7.72 -18.29 -32.47
N GLY A 395 -6.93 -17.37 -31.93
CA GLY A 395 -7.08 -15.92 -32.10
C GLY A 395 -8.18 -15.29 -31.25
N ARG A 396 -8.80 -16.00 -30.30
CA ARG A 396 -9.87 -15.49 -29.45
C ARG A 396 -9.26 -14.72 -28.25
N PRO A 397 -9.90 -13.60 -27.83
CA PRO A 397 -9.42 -12.85 -26.66
C PRO A 397 -9.42 -13.69 -25.38
N LEU A 398 -8.30 -13.70 -24.67
CA LEU A 398 -8.21 -14.31 -23.35
C LEU A 398 -9.03 -13.50 -22.33
N ARG A 399 -9.86 -14.19 -21.55
CA ARG A 399 -10.75 -13.59 -20.54
C ARG A 399 -10.50 -14.13 -19.15
N ASP A 400 -9.62 -15.11 -19.01
CA ASP A 400 -9.23 -15.70 -17.75
C ASP A 400 -7.90 -15.10 -17.27
N ALA A 401 -7.84 -14.65 -16.01
CA ALA A 401 -6.67 -13.97 -15.47
C ALA A 401 -5.42 -14.86 -15.42
N ALA A 402 -5.60 -16.16 -15.18
CA ALA A 402 -4.49 -17.12 -15.17
C ALA A 402 -3.94 -17.32 -16.58
N ALA A 403 -4.84 -17.41 -17.58
CA ALA A 403 -4.47 -17.52 -18.99
C ALA A 403 -3.76 -16.25 -19.48
N VAL A 404 -4.27 -15.06 -19.12
CA VAL A 404 -3.66 -13.76 -19.48
C VAL A 404 -2.24 -13.68 -18.96
N ILE A 405 -2.02 -13.91 -17.66
CA ILE A 405 -0.70 -13.77 -17.08
C ILE A 405 0.26 -14.88 -17.54
N SER A 406 -0.23 -16.11 -17.69
CA SER A 406 0.57 -17.22 -18.22
C SER A 406 1.03 -16.95 -19.66
N ALA A 407 0.17 -16.38 -20.50
CA ALA A 407 0.52 -15.98 -21.86
C ALA A 407 1.56 -14.84 -21.89
N LEU A 408 1.43 -13.84 -20.99
CA LEU A 408 2.43 -12.78 -20.86
C LEU A 408 3.81 -13.33 -20.53
N VAL A 409 3.90 -14.24 -19.55
CA VAL A 409 5.16 -14.86 -19.18
C VAL A 409 5.69 -15.77 -20.29
N ALA A 410 4.86 -16.67 -20.77
CA ALA A 410 5.29 -17.72 -21.72
C ALA A 410 5.69 -17.16 -23.09
N ARG A 411 4.96 -16.19 -23.61
CA ARG A 411 5.19 -15.65 -24.97
C ARG A 411 6.15 -14.47 -24.96
N TYR A 412 6.03 -13.56 -23.99
CA TYR A 412 6.73 -12.28 -23.99
C TYR A 412 7.78 -12.16 -22.90
N GLY A 413 7.80 -13.05 -21.92
CA GLY A 413 8.71 -12.98 -20.78
C GLY A 413 8.39 -11.83 -19.80
N LEU A 414 7.21 -11.24 -19.89
CA LEU A 414 6.77 -10.20 -18.98
C LEU A 414 6.03 -10.81 -17.78
N VAL A 415 6.61 -10.69 -16.61
CA VAL A 415 6.05 -11.18 -15.34
C VAL A 415 5.41 -10.01 -14.60
N GLY A 416 4.13 -9.79 -14.77
CA GLY A 416 3.34 -8.83 -13.99
C GLY A 416 2.54 -9.53 -12.88
N ALA A 417 1.96 -8.76 -11.95
CA ALA A 417 1.00 -9.32 -11.00
C ALA A 417 -0.43 -9.18 -11.58
N PRO A 418 -1.17 -10.30 -11.73
CA PRO A 418 -2.49 -10.26 -12.36
C PRO A 418 -3.51 -9.49 -11.53
N GLY A 419 -4.37 -8.72 -12.18
CA GLY A 419 -5.37 -7.89 -11.51
C GLY A 419 -6.35 -8.68 -10.64
N GLY A 420 -6.63 -9.93 -11.01
CA GLY A 420 -7.47 -10.83 -10.20
C GLY A 420 -6.91 -11.14 -8.80
N MET A 421 -5.62 -10.87 -8.53
CA MET A 421 -5.06 -10.92 -7.17
C MET A 421 -5.52 -9.75 -6.29
N PHE A 422 -5.99 -8.65 -6.89
CA PHE A 422 -6.29 -7.39 -6.22
C PHE A 422 -7.78 -7.08 -6.18
N SER A 423 -8.58 -7.72 -7.02
CA SER A 423 -10.04 -7.58 -7.05
C SER A 423 -10.70 -8.84 -7.63
N PRO A 424 -11.84 -9.26 -7.07
CA PRO A 424 -12.64 -10.35 -7.62
C PRO A 424 -13.48 -9.93 -8.84
N ALA A 425 -13.38 -8.68 -9.29
CA ALA A 425 -14.14 -8.19 -10.44
C ALA A 425 -13.66 -8.87 -11.73
N PRO A 426 -14.57 -9.34 -12.60
CA PRO A 426 -14.21 -10.00 -13.87
C PRO A 426 -13.29 -9.14 -14.74
N GLU A 427 -13.47 -7.83 -14.74
CA GLU A 427 -12.67 -6.89 -15.52
C GLU A 427 -11.23 -6.78 -15.03
N ALA A 428 -10.96 -7.14 -13.77
CA ALA A 428 -9.60 -7.20 -13.25
C ALA A 428 -8.76 -8.31 -13.94
N THR A 429 -9.40 -9.26 -14.62
CA THR A 429 -8.72 -10.35 -15.34
C THR A 429 -7.80 -9.87 -16.46
N VAL A 430 -8.11 -8.75 -17.09
CA VAL A 430 -7.29 -8.13 -18.15
C VAL A 430 -6.39 -7.02 -17.65
N MET A 431 -6.31 -6.84 -16.34
CA MET A 431 -5.42 -5.88 -15.69
C MET A 431 -4.15 -6.57 -15.22
N VAL A 432 -3.03 -5.86 -15.32
CA VAL A 432 -1.73 -6.31 -14.83
C VAL A 432 -1.07 -5.19 -14.06
N ARG A 433 -0.66 -5.47 -12.83
CA ARG A 433 0.19 -4.54 -12.07
C ARG A 433 1.61 -4.64 -12.60
N LEU A 434 2.17 -3.49 -12.92
CA LEU A 434 3.56 -3.28 -13.28
C LEU A 434 4.26 -2.49 -12.18
N THR A 435 5.60 -2.51 -12.16
CA THR A 435 6.40 -1.70 -11.25
C THR A 435 7.29 -0.73 -12.01
N ALA A 436 7.40 0.50 -11.52
CA ALA A 436 8.41 1.46 -11.96
C ALA A 436 9.69 1.39 -11.11
N ALA A 437 9.77 0.53 -10.10
CA ALA A 437 11.00 0.22 -9.38
C ALA A 437 11.87 -0.71 -10.25
N VAL A 438 12.40 -0.18 -11.34
CA VAL A 438 13.19 -0.89 -12.36
C VAL A 438 14.17 0.07 -13.05
N THR A 439 15.07 -0.47 -13.85
CA THR A 439 15.97 0.34 -14.69
C THR A 439 15.24 0.94 -15.89
N MET A 440 15.79 2.00 -16.49
CA MET A 440 15.26 2.59 -17.71
C MET A 440 15.28 1.61 -18.89
N ASP A 441 16.27 0.72 -18.95
CA ASP A 441 16.34 -0.33 -19.98
C ASP A 441 15.15 -1.30 -19.85
N ASP A 442 14.75 -1.65 -18.64
CA ASP A 442 13.57 -2.50 -18.42
C ASP A 442 12.28 -1.78 -18.80
N VAL A 443 12.17 -0.46 -18.57
CA VAL A 443 11.01 0.33 -19.04
C VAL A 443 10.93 0.27 -20.57
N ALA A 444 12.03 0.48 -21.28
CA ALA A 444 12.07 0.40 -22.74
C ALA A 444 11.68 -0.99 -23.26
N ARG A 445 12.14 -2.05 -22.60
CA ARG A 445 11.79 -3.45 -22.93
C ARG A 445 10.32 -3.76 -22.68
N VAL A 446 9.73 -3.25 -21.58
CA VAL A 446 8.27 -3.34 -21.33
C VAL A 446 7.51 -2.66 -22.45
N GLY A 447 7.92 -1.46 -22.85
CA GLY A 447 7.33 -0.72 -23.97
C GLY A 447 7.32 -1.51 -25.28
N HIS A 448 8.46 -2.16 -25.60
CA HIS A 448 8.55 -3.02 -26.77
C HIS A 448 7.58 -4.21 -26.73
N ILE A 449 7.45 -4.87 -25.57
CA ILE A 449 6.49 -5.98 -25.39
C ILE A 449 5.05 -5.49 -25.56
N LEU A 450 4.69 -4.35 -24.96
CA LEU A 450 3.36 -3.79 -25.09
C LEU A 450 3.01 -3.40 -26.53
N ALA A 451 3.99 -2.89 -27.30
CA ALA A 451 3.84 -2.60 -28.72
C ALA A 451 3.58 -3.89 -29.53
N GLN A 452 4.35 -4.95 -29.29
CA GLN A 452 4.13 -6.26 -29.92
C GLN A 452 2.72 -6.83 -29.64
N LEU A 453 2.23 -6.68 -28.39
CA LEU A 453 0.87 -7.11 -28.03
C LEU A 453 -0.18 -6.37 -28.86
N LEU A 454 -0.03 -5.06 -29.04
CA LEU A 454 -0.95 -4.25 -29.86
C LEU A 454 -0.92 -4.63 -31.34
N GLU A 455 0.26 -4.88 -31.91
CA GLU A 455 0.42 -5.31 -33.29
C GLU A 455 -0.30 -6.66 -33.54
N GLN A 456 -0.07 -7.63 -32.66
CA GLN A 456 -0.73 -8.95 -32.77
C GLN A 456 -2.25 -8.90 -32.56
N ALA A 457 -2.76 -7.94 -31.78
CA ALA A 457 -4.18 -7.78 -31.58
C ALA A 457 -4.90 -7.14 -32.78
N ARG A 458 -4.15 -6.43 -33.66
CA ARG A 458 -4.67 -5.76 -34.87
C ARG A 458 -4.61 -6.63 -36.13
N GLY A 459 -3.75 -7.62 -36.18
CA GLY A 459 -3.61 -8.60 -37.27
C GLY A 459 -4.53 -9.79 -37.06
#